data_89aede8af3b719793bf8c1285321a8af
#
_entry.id   89aede8af3b719793bf8c1285321a8af
#
_cell.length_a   1.000
_cell.length_b   1.000
_cell.length_c   1.000
_cell.angle_alpha   90.00
_cell.angle_beta   90.00
_cell.angle_gamma   90.00
#
_symmetry.space_group_name_H-M   'P 1'
#
loop_
_entity.id
_entity.type
_entity.pdbx_description
1 polymer ?
#
loop_
_entity_poly.entity_id
_entity_poly.type
_entity_poly.pdbx_seq_one_letter_code
_entity_poly.pdbx_strand_id
1 'polypeptide(L)' 'MNNGHRPDDLIRTTEARKLLGVSTVKMTQLIKHGVFTVYENLLDRRVKLLSRAEVEALKHRSVKAA' A
#
# COMPACT_ATOMS: atom_id res chain seq x y z
N MET A 1 -22.73 9.23 -3.78
CA MET A 1 -22.34 8.98 -3.77
C MET A 1 -21.25 8.87 -4.06
N ASN A 2 -20.57 8.88 -3.87
CA ASN A 2 -19.61 8.80 -4.18
C ASN A 2 -19.07 7.82 -4.45
N ASN A 3 -19.08 7.59 -4.82
CA ASN A 3 -18.65 6.64 -5.24
C ASN A 3 -17.36 6.52 -5.29
N GLY A 4 -16.78 7.16 -5.29
CA GLY A 4 -15.42 7.05 -5.29
C GLY A 4 -14.88 6.15 -4.32
N HIS A 5 -15.44 5.81 -3.36
CA HIS A 5 -15.06 4.73 -2.49
C HIS A 5 -13.60 4.62 -2.23
N ARG A 6 -12.90 5.74 -2.10
CA ARG A 6 -11.51 5.69 -1.68
C ARG A 6 -11.48 5.35 -0.21
N PRO A 7 -10.58 4.44 0.20
CA PRO A 7 -10.44 4.14 1.61
C PRO A 7 -10.02 5.39 2.39
N ASP A 8 -10.40 5.45 3.64
CA ASP A 8 -10.00 6.56 4.50
C ASP A 8 -8.61 6.36 5.09
N ASP A 9 -8.04 5.18 4.93
CA ASP A 9 -6.79 4.82 5.58
C ASP A 9 -5.62 4.81 4.61
N LEU A 10 -5.63 5.70 3.64
CA LEU A 10 -4.54 5.76 2.66
C LEU A 10 -3.26 6.26 3.31
N ILE A 11 -2.17 5.59 3.00
CA ILE A 11 -0.85 5.94 3.48
C ILE A 11 0.11 5.99 2.31
N ARG A 12 1.22 6.67 2.50
CA ARG A 12 2.24 6.75 1.47
C ARG A 12 3.03 5.46 1.41
N THR A 13 3.69 5.25 0.27
CA THR A 13 4.49 4.04 0.09
C THR A 13 5.62 3.95 1.10
N THR A 14 6.20 5.09 1.50
CA THR A 14 7.25 5.06 2.51
C THR A 14 6.74 4.52 3.84
N GLU A 15 5.54 4.90 4.21
CA GLU A 15 4.97 4.40 5.44
C GLU A 15 4.61 2.92 5.31
N ALA A 16 4.03 2.54 4.17
CA ALA A 16 3.71 1.14 3.93
C ALA A 16 4.96 0.29 4.00
N ARG A 17 6.07 0.78 3.43
CA ARG A 17 7.33 0.06 3.46
C ARG A 17 7.78 -0.17 4.89
N LYS A 18 7.65 0.84 5.75
CA LYS A 18 8.03 0.70 7.14
C LYS A 18 7.16 -0.32 7.87
N LEU A 19 5.87 -0.30 7.58
CA LEU A 19 4.97 -1.25 8.21
C LEU A 19 5.32 -2.68 7.82
N LEU A 20 5.70 -2.89 6.58
CA LEU A 20 6.06 -4.23 6.10
C LEU A 20 7.48 -4.61 6.48
N GLY A 21 8.33 -3.63 6.78
CA GLY A 21 9.72 -3.92 7.10
C GLY A 21 10.52 -4.36 5.89
N VAL A 22 10.21 -3.82 4.71
CA VAL A 22 10.89 -4.21 3.49
C VAL A 22 11.68 -3.04 2.93
N SER A 23 12.60 -3.34 2.01
CA SER A 23 13.40 -2.32 1.36
C SER A 23 12.58 -1.56 0.32
N THR A 24 13.12 -0.43 -0.13
CA THR A 24 12.48 0.35 -1.18
C THR A 24 12.35 -0.47 -2.46
N VAL A 25 13.38 -1.24 -2.79
CA VAL A 25 13.35 -2.07 -4.00
C VAL A 25 12.25 -3.11 -3.87
N LYS A 26 12.16 -3.78 -2.73
CA LYS A 26 11.14 -4.79 -2.54
C LYS A 26 9.75 -4.17 -2.62
N MET A 27 9.56 -3.00 -2.02
CA MET A 27 8.28 -2.31 -2.07
C MET A 27 7.88 -2.01 -3.50
N THR A 28 8.82 -1.53 -4.31
CA THR A 28 8.55 -1.24 -5.71
C THR A 28 8.12 -2.51 -6.45
N GLN A 29 8.78 -3.62 -6.18
CA GLN A 29 8.42 -4.88 -6.82
C GLN A 29 7.02 -5.33 -6.42
N LEU A 30 6.66 -5.19 -5.16
CA LEU A 30 5.33 -5.57 -4.71
C LEU A 30 4.26 -4.75 -5.43
N ILE A 31 4.51 -3.46 -5.60
CA ILE A 31 3.57 -2.59 -6.30
C ILE A 31 3.46 -3.00 -7.76
N LYS A 32 4.59 -3.27 -8.40
CA LYS A 32 4.60 -3.66 -9.81
C LYS A 32 3.86 -4.98 -10.05
N HIS A 33 3.91 -5.86 -9.09
CA HIS A 33 3.25 -7.15 -9.23
C HIS A 33 1.76 -7.10 -8.90
N GLY A 34 1.25 -5.92 -8.58
CA GLY A 34 -0.17 -5.78 -8.34
C GLY A 34 -0.64 -6.34 -7.02
N VAL A 35 0.26 -6.42 -6.04
CA VAL A 35 -0.10 -6.95 -4.73
C VAL A 35 -1.04 -6.00 -4.00
N PHE A 36 -0.94 -4.70 -4.30
CA PHE A 36 -1.77 -3.67 -3.67
C PHE A 36 -2.58 -2.94 -4.72
N THR A 37 -3.70 -2.38 -4.29
CA THR A 37 -4.40 -1.39 -5.08
C THR A 37 -3.72 -0.05 -4.84
N VAL A 38 -3.25 0.58 -5.91
CA VAL A 38 -2.52 1.85 -5.81
C VAL A 38 -3.48 2.99 -6.10
N TYR A 39 -3.48 3.99 -5.23
CA TYR A 39 -4.29 5.18 -5.39
C TYR A 39 -3.37 6.37 -5.63
N GLU A 40 -3.86 7.34 -6.38
CA GLU A 40 -3.09 8.54 -6.63
C GLU A 40 -3.54 9.66 -5.69
N ASN A 41 -2.57 10.44 -5.23
CA ASN A 41 -2.89 11.64 -4.48
C ASN A 41 -3.51 12.64 -5.45
N LEU A 42 -4.70 13.14 -5.13
CA LEU A 42 -5.42 14.04 -6.02
C LEU A 42 -4.70 15.36 -6.22
N LEU A 43 -3.90 15.76 -5.26
CA LEU A 43 -3.15 17.01 -5.34
C LEU A 43 -1.81 16.86 -6.04
N ASP A 44 -1.27 15.65 -6.04
CA ASP A 44 0.02 15.38 -6.67
C ASP A 44 0.03 13.94 -7.17
N ARG A 45 -0.17 13.78 -8.47
CA ARG A 45 -0.29 12.45 -9.04
C ARG A 45 0.96 11.62 -8.95
N ARG A 46 2.09 12.25 -8.66
CA ARG A 46 3.33 11.52 -8.49
C ARG A 46 3.38 10.78 -7.17
N VAL A 47 2.51 11.14 -6.23
CA VAL A 47 2.48 10.49 -4.92
C VAL A 47 1.51 9.33 -5.00
N LYS A 48 2.01 8.13 -4.74
CA LYS A 48 1.18 6.94 -4.71
C LYS A 48 0.77 6.64 -3.29
N LEU A 49 -0.46 6.17 -3.15
CA LEU A 49 -1.03 5.86 -1.85
C LEU A 49 -1.53 4.43 -1.84
N LEU A 50 -1.47 3.82 -0.69
CA LEU A 50 -1.93 2.45 -0.49
C LEU A 50 -2.88 2.42 0.69
N SER A 51 -3.80 1.46 0.69
CA SER A 51 -4.67 1.25 1.84
C SER A 51 -3.87 0.60 2.96
N ARG A 52 -3.89 1.20 4.13
CA ARG A 52 -3.21 0.62 5.28
C ARG A 52 -3.75 -0.77 5.59
N ALA A 53 -5.05 -0.96 5.43
CA ALA A 53 -5.64 -2.26 5.70
C ALA A 53 -5.07 -3.33 4.78
N GLU A 54 -4.86 -3.00 3.51
CA GLU A 54 -4.25 -3.95 2.57
C GLU A 54 -2.81 -4.27 2.96
N VAL A 55 -2.08 -3.24 3.38
CA VAL A 55 -0.70 -3.43 3.78
C VAL A 55 -0.63 -4.34 5.00
N GLU A 56 -1.48 -4.10 5.97
CA GLU A 56 -1.48 -4.92 7.17
C GLU A 56 -1.94 -6.34 6.88
N ALA A 57 -2.89 -6.49 5.97
CA ALA A 57 -3.33 -7.83 5.59
C ALA A 57 -2.19 -8.62 4.96
N LEU A 58 -1.41 -7.98 4.10
CA LEU A 58 -0.27 -8.65 3.51
C LEU A 58 0.78 -8.98 4.56
N LYS A 59 1.01 -8.07 5.49
CA LYS A 59 1.97 -8.32 6.56
C LYS A 59 1.57 -9.56 7.34
N HIS A 60 0.30 -9.68 7.68
CA HIS A 60 -0.18 -10.84 8.43
C HIS A 60 -0.01 -12.12 7.63
N ARG A 61 -0.28 -12.08 6.32
CA ARG A 61 -0.15 -13.28 5.50
C ARG A 61 1.30 -13.68 5.30
N SER A 62 2.19 -12.69 5.22
CA SER A 62 3.60 -12.99 4.98
C SER A 62 4.32 -13.46 6.22
N VAL A 63 3.71 -13.28 7.38
CA VAL A 63 4.28 -13.70 8.65
C VAL A 63 3.59 -14.96 9.14
N LYS A 64 3.02 -15.72 8.27
CA LYS A 64 2.32 -16.89 8.72
C LYS A 64 3.26 -17.88 9.37
N ALA A 65 2.78 -18.54 10.38
CA ALA A 65 3.53 -19.56 11.08
C ALA A 65 3.80 -20.71 10.12
N ALA A 66 5.02 -21.11 10.06
CA ALA A 66 5.39 -22.23 9.19
C ALA A 66 5.03 -23.54 9.85
#